data_0742619a5528b857ea692494a360177b
#
_entry.id   0742619a5528b857ea692494a360177b
#
_cell.length_a   1.000
_cell.length_b   1.000
_cell.length_c   1.000
_cell.angle_alpha   90.00
_cell.angle_beta   90.00
_cell.angle_gamma   90.00
#
_symmetry.space_group_name_H-M   'P 1'
#
loop_
_entity.id
_entity.type
_entity.pdbx_description
1 polymer ?
#
loop_
_entity_poly.entity_id
_entity_poly.type
_entity_poly.pdbx_seq_one_letter_code
_entity_poly.pdbx_strand_id
1 'polypeptide(L)'
;TQGSVSIGEGGPELAKAMLGKYYEIEYPGVIGVLLTGKPKPWVGPMDVALSIIGKVFKNNFVKNKILEFVGPGVSSMSMDFRNGIDTMTTESACLSSVWATDEQTKRYFEIHKRPDDFKEMKPGHAAMYDGIVEINLDTIVPMIALPFHPSNAYPLADVIADPEKYMTLTEKE
;
A
#
# COMPACT_ATOMS: atom_id res chain seq x y z
N THR A 1 7.44 -3.09 -0.94
CA THR A 1 8.86 -3.20 -0.59
C THR A 1 9.77 -2.60 -1.66
N GLN A 2 11.01 -2.35 -1.29
CA GLN A 2 12.01 -1.67 -2.13
C GLN A 2 13.08 -2.69 -2.57
N GLY A 3 12.73 -3.52 -3.54
CA GLY A 3 13.66 -4.48 -4.12
C GLY A 3 13.55 -5.92 -3.64
N SER A 4 12.50 -6.25 -2.90
CA SER A 4 12.15 -7.64 -2.55
C SER A 4 10.64 -7.79 -2.46
N VAL A 5 10.16 -9.00 -2.57
CA VAL A 5 8.75 -9.35 -2.28
C VAL A 5 8.66 -9.77 -0.83
N SER A 6 7.90 -9.04 -0.03
CA SER A 6 7.62 -9.38 1.37
C SER A 6 6.16 -9.79 1.49
N ILE A 7 5.92 -10.94 2.12
CA ILE A 7 4.60 -11.51 2.29
C ILE A 7 4.30 -11.53 3.78
N GLY A 8 3.13 -10.99 4.17
CA GLY A 8 2.65 -11.06 5.55
C GLY A 8 2.00 -12.43 5.79
N GLU A 9 2.52 -13.18 6.79
CA GLU A 9 2.04 -14.53 7.08
C GLU A 9 1.82 -14.75 8.57
N GLY A 10 0.94 -15.70 8.85
CA GLY A 10 0.65 -16.13 10.21
C GLY A 10 1.69 -17.08 10.81
N GLY A 11 1.53 -17.37 12.09
CA GLY A 11 2.44 -18.24 12.84
C GLY A 11 2.67 -19.64 12.24
N PRO A 12 1.64 -20.33 11.72
CA PRO A 12 1.81 -21.65 11.12
C PRO A 12 2.77 -21.69 9.94
N GLU A 13 2.68 -20.71 9.03
CA GLU A 13 3.53 -20.59 7.85
C GLU A 13 4.95 -20.20 8.23
N LEU A 14 5.11 -19.30 9.19
CA LEU A 14 6.42 -18.95 9.75
C LEU A 14 7.09 -20.16 10.39
N ALA A 15 6.35 -20.98 11.16
CA ALA A 15 6.88 -22.20 11.77
C ALA A 15 7.32 -23.20 10.69
N LYS A 16 6.57 -23.37 9.61
CA LYS A 16 6.97 -24.20 8.47
C LYS A 16 8.28 -23.69 7.84
N ALA A 17 8.39 -22.38 7.61
CA ALA A 17 9.61 -21.78 7.05
C ALA A 17 10.82 -21.99 7.98
N MET A 18 10.67 -21.83 9.29
CA MET A 18 11.73 -22.10 10.28
C MET A 18 12.18 -23.56 10.28
N LEU A 19 11.29 -24.49 9.95
CA LEU A 19 11.60 -25.93 9.80
C LEU A 19 12.16 -26.30 8.43
N GLY A 20 12.44 -25.33 7.56
CA GLY A 20 12.94 -25.56 6.22
C GLY A 20 11.94 -26.21 5.28
N LYS A 21 10.64 -26.07 5.56
CA LYS A 21 9.59 -26.58 4.67
C LYS A 21 9.35 -25.60 3.53
N TYR A 22 8.78 -26.12 2.43
CA TYR A 22 8.37 -25.27 1.31
C TYR A 22 7.23 -24.36 1.72
N TYR A 23 7.26 -23.15 1.16
CA TYR A 23 6.17 -22.21 1.18
C TYR A 23 5.67 -22.05 -0.27
N GLU A 24 4.43 -22.48 -0.49
CA GLU A 24 3.82 -22.46 -1.81
C GLU A 24 2.91 -21.26 -1.94
N ILE A 25 3.06 -20.49 -3.01
CA ILE A 25 2.18 -19.39 -3.39
C ILE A 25 1.64 -19.62 -4.80
N GLU A 26 0.40 -19.23 -5.03
CA GLU A 26 -0.10 -19.11 -6.40
C GLU A 26 0.64 -18.00 -7.12
N TYR A 27 0.91 -18.19 -8.41
CA TYR A 27 1.55 -17.13 -9.20
C TYR A 27 0.66 -15.88 -9.21
N PRO A 28 1.09 -14.77 -8.61
CA PRO A 28 0.22 -13.63 -8.42
C PRO A 28 0.09 -12.79 -9.71
N GLY A 29 -1.11 -12.28 -9.94
CA GLY A 29 -1.28 -11.17 -10.87
C GLY A 29 -0.66 -9.88 -10.32
N VAL A 30 -0.47 -8.88 -11.17
CA VAL A 30 0.11 -7.58 -10.81
C VAL A 30 -0.88 -6.45 -11.10
N ILE A 31 -1.15 -5.63 -10.09
CA ILE A 31 -1.99 -4.43 -10.20
C ILE A 31 -1.10 -3.20 -10.13
N GLY A 32 -1.12 -2.39 -11.19
CA GLY A 32 -0.47 -1.09 -11.18
C GLY A 32 -1.24 -0.10 -10.30
N VAL A 33 -0.58 0.51 -9.32
CA VAL A 33 -1.13 1.64 -8.54
C VAL A 33 -0.49 2.91 -9.07
N LEU A 34 -1.19 3.59 -9.97
CA LEU A 34 -0.71 4.83 -10.58
C LEU A 34 -0.91 6.00 -9.62
N LEU A 35 0.19 6.51 -9.08
CA LEU A 35 0.20 7.66 -8.20
C LEU A 35 0.48 8.94 -8.98
N THR A 36 -0.41 9.91 -8.85
CA THR A 36 -0.25 11.27 -9.41
C THR A 36 -0.30 12.32 -8.32
N GLY A 37 0.20 13.52 -8.60
CA GLY A 37 0.20 14.61 -7.63
C GLY A 37 1.16 14.40 -6.45
N LYS A 38 0.88 15.03 -5.33
CA LYS A 38 1.65 14.95 -4.08
C LYS A 38 0.74 15.04 -2.85
N PRO A 39 1.12 14.39 -1.72
CA PRO A 39 0.34 14.52 -0.49
C PRO A 39 0.28 15.98 -0.02
N LYS A 40 -0.90 16.42 0.41
CA LYS A 40 -1.08 17.73 1.03
C LYS A 40 -0.48 17.79 2.43
N PRO A 41 -0.22 18.99 2.99
CA PRO A 41 0.05 19.12 4.42
C PRO A 41 -1.04 18.42 5.25
N TRP A 42 -0.62 17.76 6.34
CA TRP A 42 -1.48 16.96 7.25
C TRP A 42 -2.02 15.66 6.69
N VAL A 43 -1.72 15.29 5.44
CA VAL A 43 -2.00 13.97 4.89
C VAL A 43 -0.78 13.08 5.14
N GLY A 44 -0.96 12.05 5.92
CA GLY A 44 0.07 11.08 6.24
C GLY A 44 -0.02 9.80 5.38
N PRO A 45 0.93 8.88 5.52
CA PRO A 45 0.92 7.61 4.78
C PRO A 45 -0.32 6.75 5.09
N MET A 46 -0.85 6.85 6.31
CA MET A 46 -2.07 6.14 6.70
C MET A 46 -3.28 6.62 5.90
N ASP A 47 -3.41 7.93 5.64
CA ASP A 47 -4.53 8.47 4.86
C ASP A 47 -4.50 7.94 3.42
N VAL A 48 -3.31 7.85 2.84
CA VAL A 48 -3.11 7.27 1.50
C VAL A 48 -3.46 5.79 1.50
N ALA A 49 -2.96 5.03 2.49
CA ALA A 49 -3.25 3.60 2.62
C ALA A 49 -4.75 3.33 2.78
N LEU A 50 -5.44 4.06 3.67
CA LEU A 50 -6.88 3.94 3.87
C LEU A 50 -7.67 4.28 2.61
N SER A 51 -7.25 5.30 1.86
CA SER A 51 -7.86 5.65 0.57
C SER A 51 -7.73 4.53 -0.45
N ILE A 52 -6.58 3.84 -0.50
CA ILE A 52 -6.36 2.68 -1.37
C ILE A 52 -7.23 1.51 -0.92
N ILE A 53 -7.15 1.13 0.36
CA ILE A 53 -7.90 -0.01 0.93
C ILE A 53 -9.40 0.17 0.71
N GLY A 54 -9.95 1.33 1.03
CA GLY A 54 -11.36 1.64 0.81
C GLY A 54 -11.81 1.51 -0.65
N LYS A 55 -10.89 1.74 -1.60
CA LYS A 55 -11.18 1.66 -3.03
C LYS A 55 -11.13 0.23 -3.58
N VAL A 56 -10.25 -0.63 -3.05
CA VAL A 56 -9.92 -1.92 -3.67
C VAL A 56 -10.42 -3.14 -2.90
N PHE A 57 -10.70 -3.01 -1.59
CA PHE A 57 -11.01 -4.15 -0.74
C PHE A 57 -12.37 -4.79 -1.06
N LYS A 58 -13.43 -3.97 -1.17
CA LYS A 58 -14.83 -4.45 -1.26
C LYS A 58 -15.14 -5.34 -2.47
N ASN A 59 -14.38 -5.22 -3.55
CA ASN A 59 -14.56 -6.01 -4.77
C ASN A 59 -13.50 -7.11 -4.95
N ASN A 60 -12.66 -7.36 -3.94
CA ASN A 60 -11.55 -8.32 -3.98
C ASN A 60 -10.57 -8.09 -5.16
N PHE A 61 -10.52 -6.86 -5.68
CA PHE A 61 -9.78 -6.54 -6.90
C PHE A 61 -8.28 -6.85 -6.80
N VAL A 62 -7.71 -6.67 -5.61
CA VAL A 62 -6.27 -6.87 -5.34
C VAL A 62 -5.98 -8.16 -4.56
N LYS A 63 -6.98 -8.97 -4.27
CA LYS A 63 -6.81 -10.18 -3.48
C LYS A 63 -5.78 -11.12 -4.10
N ASN A 64 -4.78 -11.52 -3.31
CA ASN A 64 -3.65 -12.38 -3.70
C ASN A 64 -2.84 -11.86 -4.90
N LYS A 65 -2.87 -10.54 -5.17
CA LYS A 65 -2.08 -9.90 -6.23
C LYS A 65 -0.98 -9.04 -5.65
N ILE A 66 0.02 -8.73 -6.45
CA ILE A 66 1.07 -7.77 -6.08
C ILE A 66 0.63 -6.37 -6.51
N LEU A 67 0.74 -5.40 -5.62
CA LEU A 67 0.58 -3.98 -5.94
C LEU A 67 1.92 -3.41 -6.38
N GLU A 68 2.01 -2.89 -7.59
CA GLU A 68 3.19 -2.17 -8.06
C GLU A 68 2.89 -0.66 -8.11
N PHE A 69 3.55 0.08 -7.23
CA PHE A 69 3.39 1.53 -7.13
C PHE A 69 4.24 2.24 -8.18
N VAL A 70 3.60 2.93 -9.08
CA VAL A 70 4.20 3.61 -10.23
C VAL A 70 3.64 5.02 -10.41
N GLY A 71 4.23 5.77 -11.30
CA GLY A 71 3.76 7.11 -11.67
C GLY A 71 4.54 8.25 -11.03
N PRO A 72 4.25 9.50 -11.45
CA PRO A 72 5.03 10.68 -11.04
C PRO A 72 4.88 11.01 -9.54
N GLY A 73 3.78 10.59 -8.91
CA GLY A 73 3.56 10.80 -7.48
C GLY A 73 4.55 10.06 -6.58
N VAL A 74 5.17 8.97 -7.06
CA VAL A 74 6.15 8.17 -6.28
C VAL A 74 7.29 9.05 -5.78
N SER A 75 7.89 9.85 -6.65
CA SER A 75 9.05 10.69 -6.31
C SER A 75 8.72 11.83 -5.32
N SER A 76 7.44 12.15 -5.13
CA SER A 76 6.98 13.17 -4.19
C SER A 76 7.01 12.72 -2.73
N MET A 77 7.23 11.44 -2.46
CA MET A 77 7.17 10.82 -1.13
C MET A 77 8.55 10.34 -0.67
N SER A 78 8.87 10.61 0.59
CA SER A 78 10.05 10.03 1.23
C SER A 78 9.92 8.50 1.37
N MET A 79 11.05 7.85 1.65
CA MET A 79 11.02 6.40 1.93
C MET A 79 10.18 6.04 3.15
N ASP A 80 10.24 6.86 4.21
CA ASP A 80 9.43 6.64 5.42
C ASP A 80 7.94 6.73 5.10
N PHE A 81 7.56 7.66 4.22
CA PHE A 81 6.17 7.78 3.78
C PHE A 81 5.71 6.54 2.99
N ARG A 82 6.55 6.04 2.06
CA ARG A 82 6.26 4.81 1.29
C ARG A 82 6.16 3.59 2.21
N ASN A 83 7.09 3.45 3.16
CA ASN A 83 7.05 2.39 4.16
C ASN A 83 5.77 2.43 5.00
N GLY A 84 5.32 3.64 5.38
CA GLY A 84 4.07 3.82 6.10
C GLY A 84 2.83 3.39 5.31
N ILE A 85 2.83 3.55 3.98
CA ILE A 85 1.78 2.99 3.10
C ILE A 85 1.89 1.46 3.08
N ASP A 86 3.10 0.93 2.89
CA ASP A 86 3.35 -0.51 2.78
C ASP A 86 2.88 -1.31 4.00
N THR A 87 3.01 -0.76 5.21
CA THR A 87 2.57 -1.44 6.45
C THR A 87 1.08 -1.78 6.45
N MET A 88 0.28 -1.07 5.67
CA MET A 88 -1.17 -1.24 5.61
C MET A 88 -1.67 -1.95 4.35
N THR A 89 -0.81 -2.24 3.38
CA THR A 89 -1.27 -2.84 2.12
C THR A 89 -1.82 -4.25 2.29
N THR A 90 -1.34 -5.01 3.27
CA THR A 90 -1.86 -6.34 3.60
C THR A 90 -3.33 -6.32 4.01
N GLU A 91 -3.81 -5.22 4.60
CA GLU A 91 -5.23 -5.03 4.94
C GLU A 91 -6.12 -4.94 3.69
N SER A 92 -5.57 -4.74 2.52
CA SER A 92 -6.31 -4.85 1.26
C SER A 92 -6.45 -6.29 0.75
N ALA A 93 -5.92 -7.27 1.48
CA ALA A 93 -5.79 -8.68 1.09
C ALA A 93 -4.87 -8.91 -0.13
N CYS A 94 -4.01 -7.95 -0.49
CA CYS A 94 -2.98 -8.18 -1.49
C CYS A 94 -1.87 -9.09 -0.93
N LEU A 95 -1.18 -9.78 -1.83
CA LEU A 95 -0.07 -10.66 -1.46
C LEU A 95 1.16 -9.87 -1.02
N SER A 96 1.47 -8.80 -1.73
CA SER A 96 2.63 -7.95 -1.49
C SER A 96 2.49 -6.60 -2.19
N SER A 97 3.42 -5.69 -1.90
CA SER A 97 3.56 -4.42 -2.60
C SER A 97 5.01 -4.14 -2.99
N VAL A 98 5.21 -3.53 -4.13
CA VAL A 98 6.53 -3.22 -4.69
C VAL A 98 6.53 -1.77 -5.19
N TRP A 99 7.63 -1.08 -4.99
CA TRP A 99 7.83 0.31 -5.44
C TRP A 99 8.98 0.38 -6.45
N ALA A 100 8.83 1.22 -7.44
CA ALA A 100 9.96 1.66 -8.24
C ALA A 100 10.98 2.37 -7.34
N THR A 101 12.27 2.03 -7.52
CA THR A 101 13.35 2.68 -6.78
C THR A 101 13.78 3.98 -7.48
N ASP A 102 14.15 4.98 -6.70
CA ASP A 102 14.55 6.29 -7.18
C ASP A 102 15.62 6.92 -6.26
N GLU A 103 15.92 8.20 -6.46
CA GLU A 103 16.88 8.94 -5.63
C GLU A 103 16.50 8.99 -4.14
N GLN A 104 15.20 8.94 -3.80
CA GLN A 104 14.76 8.86 -2.39
C GLN A 104 15.17 7.51 -1.78
N THR A 105 15.04 6.44 -2.53
CA THR A 105 15.47 5.10 -2.13
C THR A 105 17.00 5.05 -1.94
N LYS A 106 17.74 5.61 -2.88
CA LYS A 106 19.21 5.68 -2.81
C LYS A 106 19.67 6.45 -1.57
N ARG A 107 19.10 7.65 -1.36
CA ARG A 107 19.39 8.48 -0.19
C ARG A 107 19.07 7.74 1.14
N TYR A 108 17.99 6.98 1.18
CA TYR A 108 17.65 6.18 2.35
C TYR A 108 18.74 5.17 2.68
N PHE A 109 19.27 4.43 1.70
CA PHE A 109 20.37 3.51 1.92
C PHE A 109 21.67 4.23 2.33
N GLU A 110 21.97 5.38 1.77
CA GLU A 110 23.13 6.20 2.15
C GLU A 110 23.05 6.65 3.63
N ILE A 111 21.90 7.15 4.06
CA ILE A 111 21.67 7.55 5.48
C ILE A 111 21.86 6.37 6.43
N HIS A 112 21.42 5.18 6.02
CA HIS A 112 21.57 3.94 6.81
C HIS A 112 22.94 3.27 6.65
N LYS A 113 23.93 3.94 6.02
CA LYS A 113 25.29 3.43 5.79
C LYS A 113 25.33 2.11 5.00
N ARG A 114 24.41 1.96 4.07
CA ARG A 114 24.26 0.78 3.19
C ARG A 114 24.11 1.16 1.72
N PRO A 115 24.96 2.06 1.17
CA PRO A 115 24.81 2.53 -0.22
C PRO A 115 24.91 1.41 -1.25
N ASP A 116 25.72 0.37 -0.96
CA ASP A 116 25.94 -0.77 -1.87
C ASP A 116 24.72 -1.69 -1.99
N ASP A 117 23.74 -1.57 -1.08
CA ASP A 117 22.51 -2.35 -1.15
C ASP A 117 21.46 -1.74 -2.11
N PHE A 118 21.69 -0.50 -2.56
CA PHE A 118 20.81 0.12 -3.55
C PHE A 118 20.87 -0.63 -4.88
N LYS A 119 19.72 -1.03 -5.40
CA LYS A 119 19.54 -1.59 -6.74
C LYS A 119 18.45 -0.84 -7.46
N GLU A 120 18.72 -0.43 -8.68
CA GLU A 120 17.70 0.18 -9.51
C GLU A 120 16.66 -0.86 -9.92
N MET A 121 15.40 -0.59 -9.60
CA MET A 121 14.25 -1.41 -9.98
C MET A 121 13.18 -0.51 -10.56
N LYS A 122 12.77 -0.80 -11.78
CA LYS A 122 11.72 -0.09 -12.52
C LYS A 122 10.92 -1.10 -13.32
N PRO A 123 9.64 -0.80 -13.62
CA PRO A 123 8.91 -1.53 -14.64
C PRO A 123 9.70 -1.57 -15.96
N GLY A 124 9.63 -2.70 -16.66
CA GLY A 124 10.20 -2.80 -18.01
C GLY A 124 9.51 -1.83 -18.97
N HIS A 125 10.13 -1.63 -20.15
CA HIS A 125 9.62 -0.71 -21.18
C HIS A 125 8.17 -1.04 -21.62
N ALA A 126 7.77 -2.29 -21.53
CA ALA A 126 6.44 -2.79 -21.86
C ALA A 126 5.88 -3.60 -20.68
N ALA A 127 5.76 -2.99 -19.51
CA ALA A 127 5.14 -3.63 -18.37
C ALA A 127 3.64 -3.85 -18.63
N MET A 128 3.16 -5.06 -18.32
CA MET A 128 1.76 -5.43 -18.41
C MET A 128 1.19 -5.62 -17.02
N TYR A 129 0.00 -5.08 -16.79
CA TYR A 129 -0.73 -5.21 -15.54
C TYR A 129 -2.06 -5.89 -15.76
N ASP A 130 -2.51 -6.70 -14.81
CA ASP A 130 -3.85 -7.30 -14.81
C ASP A 130 -4.95 -6.28 -14.50
N GLY A 131 -4.55 -5.10 -14.03
CA GLY A 131 -5.43 -3.98 -13.78
C GLY A 131 -4.66 -2.77 -13.26
N ILE A 132 -5.33 -1.63 -13.20
CA ILE A 132 -4.76 -0.37 -12.72
C ILE A 132 -5.72 0.29 -11.73
N VAL A 133 -5.15 0.82 -10.65
CA VAL A 133 -5.82 1.71 -9.69
C VAL A 133 -5.14 3.07 -9.78
N GLU A 134 -5.89 4.10 -10.13
CA GLU A 134 -5.40 5.48 -10.13
C GLU A 134 -5.70 6.16 -8.80
N ILE A 135 -4.67 6.76 -8.20
CA ILE A 135 -4.72 7.52 -6.95
C ILE A 135 -4.10 8.89 -7.17
N ASN A 136 -4.94 9.91 -7.12
CA ASN A 136 -4.47 11.29 -7.14
C ASN A 136 -4.21 11.77 -5.71
N LEU A 137 -2.94 11.90 -5.33
CA LEU A 137 -2.50 12.30 -3.99
C LEU A 137 -2.98 13.71 -3.60
N ASP A 138 -3.17 14.60 -4.59
CA ASP A 138 -3.69 15.96 -4.33
C ASP A 138 -5.14 15.97 -3.80
N THR A 139 -5.89 14.89 -4.03
CA THR A 139 -7.30 14.79 -3.61
C THR A 139 -7.49 14.12 -2.26
N ILE A 140 -6.45 13.47 -1.73
CA ILE A 140 -6.53 12.80 -0.44
C ILE A 140 -6.62 13.85 0.67
N VAL A 141 -7.43 13.53 1.65
CA VAL A 141 -7.67 14.30 2.87
C VAL A 141 -7.39 13.41 4.09
N PRO A 142 -7.26 13.97 5.30
CA PRO A 142 -7.16 13.16 6.51
C PRO A 142 -8.32 12.18 6.61
N MET A 143 -8.00 10.90 6.84
CA MET A 143 -8.93 9.79 6.84
C MET A 143 -9.04 9.16 8.23
N ILE A 144 -10.14 8.50 8.49
CA ILE A 144 -10.34 7.66 9.67
C ILE A 144 -10.94 6.33 9.25
N ALA A 145 -10.44 5.24 9.81
CA ALA A 145 -11.07 3.94 9.69
C ALA A 145 -11.99 3.69 10.89
N LEU A 146 -13.22 3.29 10.61
CA LEU A 146 -14.17 2.85 11.64
C LEU A 146 -14.06 1.33 11.81
N PRO A 147 -14.51 0.77 12.97
CA PRO A 147 -14.61 -0.67 13.11
C PRO A 147 -15.48 -1.26 11.98
N PHE A 148 -15.28 -2.47 11.52
CA PHE A 148 -14.48 -3.58 12.00
C PHE A 148 -13.25 -3.84 11.12
N HIS A 149 -13.17 -3.17 9.95
CA HIS A 149 -12.11 -3.38 8.98
C HIS A 149 -11.60 -2.04 8.44
N PRO A 150 -10.29 -1.86 8.13
CA PRO A 150 -9.74 -0.63 7.57
C PRO A 150 -10.37 -0.16 6.25
N SER A 151 -11.12 -1.01 5.55
CA SER A 151 -11.89 -0.59 4.37
C SER A 151 -13.10 0.30 4.70
N ASN A 152 -13.49 0.36 5.97
CA ASN A 152 -14.49 1.30 6.49
C ASN A 152 -13.84 2.66 6.74
N ALA A 153 -13.16 3.17 5.71
CA ALA A 153 -12.41 4.41 5.75
C ALA A 153 -13.21 5.56 5.17
N TYR A 154 -13.24 6.67 5.89
CA TYR A 154 -13.99 7.87 5.53
C TYR A 154 -13.12 9.12 5.74
N PRO A 155 -13.40 10.22 5.01
CA PRO A 155 -12.83 11.52 5.35
C PRO A 155 -13.16 11.89 6.80
N LEU A 156 -12.16 12.26 7.57
CA LEU A 156 -12.33 12.62 8.98
C LEU A 156 -13.34 13.78 9.15
N ALA A 157 -13.31 14.75 8.23
CA ALA A 157 -14.23 15.87 8.25
C ALA A 157 -15.71 15.44 8.10
N ASP A 158 -15.98 14.43 7.28
CA ASP A 158 -17.33 13.92 7.05
C ASP A 158 -17.87 13.21 8.30
N VAL A 159 -17.01 12.44 8.97
CA VAL A 159 -17.38 11.76 10.23
C VAL A 159 -17.66 12.78 11.36
N ILE A 160 -16.87 13.85 11.43
CA ILE A 160 -17.09 14.93 12.39
C ILE A 160 -18.41 15.69 12.10
N ALA A 161 -18.73 15.88 10.82
CA ALA A 161 -19.93 16.62 10.42
C ALA A 161 -21.24 15.85 10.71
N ASP A 162 -21.21 14.51 10.63
CA ASP A 162 -22.40 13.67 10.87
C ASP A 162 -22.02 12.35 11.57
N PRO A 163 -21.64 12.38 12.85
CA PRO A 163 -21.20 11.19 13.57
C PRO A 163 -22.27 10.12 13.72
N GLU A 164 -23.54 10.50 13.87
CA GLU A 164 -24.65 9.54 14.02
C GLU A 164 -24.81 8.64 12.78
N LYS A 165 -24.69 9.22 11.59
CA LYS A 165 -24.72 8.48 10.33
C LYS A 165 -23.63 7.40 10.29
N TYR A 166 -22.39 7.74 10.64
CA TYR A 166 -21.28 6.82 10.55
C TYR A 166 -21.30 5.76 11.65
N MET A 167 -21.75 6.10 12.86
CA MET A 167 -22.00 5.12 13.93
C MET A 167 -23.08 4.12 13.51
N THR A 168 -24.19 4.59 12.96
CA THR A 168 -25.26 3.72 12.45
C THR A 168 -24.80 2.81 11.31
N LEU A 169 -23.90 3.27 10.44
CA LEU A 169 -23.31 2.43 9.40
C LEU A 169 -22.46 1.31 10.00
N THR A 170 -21.66 1.64 11.01
CA THR A 170 -20.81 0.67 11.71
C THR A 170 -21.61 -0.38 12.49
N GLU A 171 -22.72 0.00 13.10
CA GLU A 171 -23.61 -0.92 13.84
C GLU A 171 -24.33 -1.94 12.93
N LYS A 172 -24.42 -1.68 11.64
CA LYS A 172 -25.09 -2.55 10.65
C LYS A 172 -24.17 -3.56 9.99
N GLU A 173 -22.86 -3.46 10.21
CA GLU A 173 -21.85 -4.39 9.71
C GLU A 173 -21.61 -5.54 10.69
#